data_d5b869a86f305079f42e9100bb49f980
#
_entry.id   d5b869a86f305079f42e9100bb49f980
#
_cell.length_a   1.000
_cell.length_b   1.000
_cell.length_c   1.000
_cell.angle_alpha   90.00
_cell.angle_beta   90.00
_cell.angle_gamma   90.00
#
_symmetry.space_group_name_H-M   'P 1'
#
loop_
_entity.id
_entity.type
_entity.pdbx_description
1 polymer ?
#
loop_
_entity_poly.entity_id
_entity_poly.type
_entity_poly.pdbx_seq_one_letter_code
_entity_poly.pdbx_strand_id
1 'polypeptide(L)'
;EVYRHKTGYKNIETKERITGDETYFIYSCSKPITCATALHAYEEGYFLLTDPVGKFLPEFYDCKVRKNNVDGSEELVPLTKPIRIQNLFSMSAGLTYDIENPVIKEVVKKYEGNPPTREVIRAIAKMPLIFEPGANFEYSLCHDVLACLVEVAVGMPFYEYAKKVI
;
A
#
# COMPACT_ATOMS: atom_id res chain seq x y z
N GLU A 1 28.87 -9.66 -8.55
CA GLU A 1 28.63 -8.47 -9.40
C GLU A 1 29.36 -8.67 -10.73
N VAL A 2 28.64 -8.60 -11.86
CA VAL A 2 29.19 -8.84 -13.20
C VAL A 2 29.56 -7.53 -13.90
N TYR A 3 28.89 -6.43 -13.56
CA TYR A 3 29.12 -5.12 -14.13
C TYR A 3 28.66 -4.00 -13.18
N ARG A 4 29.48 -2.94 -13.05
CA ARG A 4 29.13 -1.73 -12.30
C ARG A 4 29.65 -0.52 -13.04
N HIS A 5 28.76 0.45 -13.31
CA HIS A 5 29.12 1.73 -13.94
C HIS A 5 28.45 2.88 -13.18
N LYS A 6 29.21 3.95 -12.97
CA LYS A 6 28.74 5.16 -12.31
C LYS A 6 28.97 6.33 -13.24
N THR A 7 27.93 7.11 -13.53
CA THR A 7 28.02 8.27 -14.40
C THR A 7 27.13 9.40 -13.90
N GLY A 8 27.52 10.63 -14.13
CA GLY A 8 26.80 11.83 -13.73
C GLY A 8 27.38 12.53 -12.51
N TYR A 9 26.63 13.50 -12.02
CA TYR A 9 27.02 14.36 -10.91
C TYR A 9 25.92 14.35 -9.84
N LYS A 10 26.28 14.28 -8.56
CA LYS A 10 25.36 14.48 -7.43
C LYS A 10 25.02 15.96 -7.24
N ASN A 11 25.90 16.86 -7.74
CA ASN A 11 25.66 18.28 -7.82
C ASN A 11 26.12 18.79 -9.20
N ILE A 12 25.19 19.33 -9.99
CA ILE A 12 25.43 19.78 -11.36
C ILE A 12 26.26 21.05 -11.38
N GLU A 13 26.07 21.95 -10.42
CA GLU A 13 26.77 23.24 -10.35
C GLU A 13 28.25 23.07 -10.00
N THR A 14 28.53 22.27 -8.97
CA THR A 14 29.90 22.02 -8.50
C THR A 14 30.63 20.95 -9.30
N LYS A 15 29.96 20.26 -10.22
CA LYS A 15 30.51 19.12 -10.99
C LYS A 15 30.98 17.97 -10.08
N GLU A 16 30.45 17.88 -8.88
CA GLU A 16 30.78 16.79 -7.94
C GLU A 16 30.18 15.46 -8.43
N ARG A 17 31.07 14.51 -8.75
CA ARG A 17 30.65 13.20 -9.31
C ARG A 17 29.95 12.32 -8.29
N ILE A 18 29.04 11.47 -8.77
CA ILE A 18 28.41 10.43 -7.95
C ILE A 18 29.47 9.40 -7.51
N THR A 19 29.34 8.95 -6.26
CA THR A 19 30.19 7.91 -5.66
C THR A 19 29.55 6.53 -5.74
N GLY A 20 28.23 6.49 -5.85
CA GLY A 20 27.39 5.28 -5.82
C GLY A 20 26.92 4.91 -4.44
N ASP A 21 27.12 5.80 -3.45
CA ASP A 21 26.67 5.64 -2.07
C ASP A 21 25.52 6.62 -1.76
N GLU A 22 25.06 7.36 -2.78
CA GLU A 22 23.97 8.29 -2.67
C GLU A 22 22.63 7.57 -2.42
N THR A 23 21.80 8.20 -1.61
CA THR A 23 20.43 7.73 -1.33
C THR A 23 19.44 8.50 -2.19
N TYR A 24 18.50 7.80 -2.80
CA TYR A 24 17.48 8.38 -3.69
C TYR A 24 16.09 8.07 -3.19
N PHE A 25 15.17 9.03 -3.32
CA PHE A 25 13.75 8.76 -3.21
C PHE A 25 13.27 8.04 -4.47
N ILE A 26 12.94 6.76 -4.35
CA ILE A 26 12.52 5.94 -5.49
C ILE A 26 11.01 5.95 -5.72
N TYR A 27 10.24 6.63 -4.84
CA TYR A 27 8.78 6.79 -4.96
C TYR A 27 8.07 5.46 -5.29
N SER A 28 7.29 5.42 -6.35
CA SER A 28 6.52 4.22 -6.75
C SER A 28 7.37 3.03 -7.19
N CYS A 29 8.67 3.21 -7.42
CA CYS A 29 9.59 2.07 -7.61
C CYS A 29 9.75 1.22 -6.34
N SER A 30 9.28 1.68 -5.18
CA SER A 30 9.15 0.86 -3.96
C SER A 30 8.06 -0.20 -4.05
N LYS A 31 7.04 -0.02 -4.92
CA LYS A 31 5.92 -0.96 -5.05
C LYS A 31 6.32 -2.37 -5.51
N PRO A 32 7.18 -2.54 -6.53
CA PRO A 32 7.74 -3.87 -6.85
C PRO A 32 8.46 -4.54 -5.68
N ILE A 33 9.20 -3.77 -4.87
CA ILE A 33 9.89 -4.28 -3.69
C ILE A 33 8.86 -4.75 -2.66
N THR A 34 7.79 -3.96 -2.43
CA THR A 34 6.70 -4.34 -1.54
C THR A 34 6.03 -5.63 -2.00
N CYS A 35 5.73 -5.76 -3.30
CA CYS A 35 5.13 -6.97 -3.84
C CYS A 35 6.06 -8.19 -3.73
N ALA A 36 7.36 -8.05 -4.04
CA ALA A 36 8.32 -9.14 -3.91
C ALA A 36 8.45 -9.61 -2.46
N THR A 37 8.55 -8.67 -1.51
CA THR A 37 8.56 -8.97 -0.07
C THR A 37 7.29 -9.71 0.38
N ALA A 38 6.12 -9.26 -0.11
CA ALA A 38 4.85 -9.89 0.21
C ALA A 38 4.72 -11.29 -0.43
N LEU A 39 5.24 -11.49 -1.65
CA LEU A 39 5.27 -12.81 -2.29
C LEU A 39 6.17 -13.78 -1.52
N HIS A 40 7.29 -13.31 -0.99
CA HIS A 40 8.11 -14.15 -0.10
C HIS A 40 7.34 -14.59 1.15
N ALA A 41 6.60 -13.68 1.80
CA ALA A 41 5.75 -14.03 2.93
C ALA A 41 4.63 -15.03 2.55
N TYR A 42 4.08 -14.90 1.35
CA TYR A 42 3.14 -15.87 0.79
C TYR A 42 3.78 -17.25 0.59
N GLU A 43 4.99 -17.34 0.02
CA GLU A 43 5.73 -18.59 -0.19
C GLU A 43 6.07 -19.28 1.15
N GLU A 44 6.35 -18.49 2.20
CA GLU A 44 6.57 -18.98 3.56
C GLU A 44 5.25 -19.40 4.28
N GLY A 45 4.09 -19.22 3.63
CA GLY A 45 2.80 -19.67 4.14
C GLY A 45 2.15 -18.77 5.20
N TYR A 46 2.58 -17.52 5.35
CA TYR A 46 1.99 -16.58 6.31
C TYR A 46 0.55 -16.22 5.97
N PHE A 47 0.16 -16.27 4.70
CA PHE A 47 -1.20 -16.05 4.22
C PHE A 47 -1.45 -16.71 2.85
N LEU A 48 -2.72 -16.79 2.47
CA LEU A 48 -3.13 -17.20 1.12
C LEU A 48 -3.58 -15.95 0.33
N LEU A 49 -3.34 -15.92 -0.99
CA LEU A 49 -3.81 -14.82 -1.85
C LEU A 49 -5.34 -14.66 -1.83
N THR A 50 -6.07 -15.75 -1.54
CA THR A 50 -7.53 -15.76 -1.39
C THR A 50 -8.03 -15.38 -0.01
N ASP A 51 -7.14 -15.25 1.00
CA ASP A 51 -7.54 -14.81 2.32
C ASP A 51 -8.14 -13.39 2.27
N PRO A 52 -9.20 -13.11 3.05
CA PRO A 52 -9.70 -11.76 3.21
C PRO A 52 -8.69 -10.90 3.94
N VAL A 53 -8.51 -9.65 3.48
CA VAL A 53 -7.63 -8.65 4.13
C VAL A 53 -8.03 -8.45 5.60
N GLY A 54 -9.34 -8.47 5.90
CA GLY A 54 -9.87 -8.34 7.25
C GLY A 54 -9.39 -9.39 8.24
N LYS A 55 -8.89 -10.54 7.78
CA LYS A 55 -8.29 -11.58 8.65
C LYS A 55 -7.06 -11.04 9.41
N PHE A 56 -6.29 -10.16 8.79
CA PHE A 56 -5.07 -9.54 9.34
C PHE A 56 -5.31 -8.09 9.79
N LEU A 57 -6.18 -7.39 9.08
CA LEU A 57 -6.54 -5.98 9.26
C LEU A 57 -8.06 -5.89 9.46
N PRO A 58 -8.59 -6.16 10.68
CA PRO A 58 -10.04 -6.31 10.91
C PRO A 58 -10.89 -5.13 10.47
N GLU A 59 -10.33 -3.90 10.46
CA GLU A 59 -11.02 -2.69 9.99
C GLU A 59 -11.50 -2.76 8.53
N PHE A 60 -10.95 -3.65 7.71
CA PHE A 60 -11.37 -3.86 6.32
C PHE A 60 -12.63 -4.72 6.17
N TYR A 61 -13.16 -5.31 7.26
CA TYR A 61 -14.46 -5.97 7.21
C TYR A 61 -15.64 -5.00 7.08
N ASP A 62 -15.47 -3.76 7.59
CA ASP A 62 -16.53 -2.75 7.63
C ASP A 62 -16.47 -1.76 6.44
N CYS A 63 -15.61 -2.02 5.45
CA CYS A 63 -15.51 -1.19 4.26
C CYS A 63 -16.84 -1.12 3.52
N LYS A 64 -17.11 0.06 2.94
CA LYS A 64 -18.29 0.31 2.09
C LYS A 64 -17.85 0.70 0.69
N VAL A 65 -18.68 0.44 -0.29
CA VAL A 65 -18.47 0.85 -1.67
C VAL A 65 -19.48 1.93 -2.08
N ARG A 66 -19.03 2.87 -2.89
CA ARG A 66 -19.91 3.87 -3.54
C ARG A 66 -20.73 3.20 -4.62
N LYS A 67 -22.03 3.41 -4.58
CA LYS A 67 -22.98 2.98 -5.59
C LYS A 67 -23.69 4.21 -6.15
N ASN A 68 -23.58 4.38 -7.45
CA ASN A 68 -24.33 5.44 -8.16
C ASN A 68 -25.72 4.92 -8.49
N ASN A 69 -26.74 5.65 -8.09
CA ASN A 69 -28.12 5.37 -8.40
C ASN A 69 -28.51 5.97 -9.75
N VAL A 70 -29.63 5.51 -10.31
CA VAL A 70 -30.15 5.95 -11.61
C VAL A 70 -30.50 7.46 -11.63
N ASP A 71 -30.84 8.02 -10.48
CA ASP A 71 -31.15 9.44 -10.30
C ASP A 71 -29.90 10.33 -10.12
N GLY A 72 -28.70 9.75 -10.20
CA GLY A 72 -27.42 10.44 -10.03
C GLY A 72 -27.00 10.63 -8.57
N SER A 73 -27.76 10.15 -7.59
CA SER A 73 -27.34 10.14 -6.19
C SER A 73 -26.30 9.05 -5.92
N GLU A 74 -25.43 9.29 -4.95
CA GLU A 74 -24.46 8.32 -4.44
C GLU A 74 -24.93 7.76 -3.09
N GLU A 75 -24.78 6.46 -2.92
CA GLU A 75 -25.03 5.81 -1.65
C GLU A 75 -23.83 4.93 -1.25
N LEU A 76 -23.56 4.77 0.04
CA LEU A 76 -22.53 3.87 0.58
C LEU A 76 -23.19 2.57 1.02
N VAL A 77 -22.89 1.50 0.31
CA VAL A 77 -23.43 0.18 0.59
C VAL A 77 -22.35 -0.79 1.11
N PRO A 78 -22.71 -1.80 1.91
CA PRO A 78 -21.79 -2.87 2.28
C PRO A 78 -21.25 -3.59 1.04
N LEU A 79 -20.02 -4.13 1.15
CA LEU A 79 -19.43 -4.93 0.08
C LEU A 79 -20.22 -6.24 -0.13
N THR A 80 -20.35 -6.67 -1.37
CA THR A 80 -20.95 -7.98 -1.71
C THR A 80 -19.96 -9.14 -1.50
N LYS A 81 -18.66 -8.86 -1.47
CA LYS A 81 -17.57 -9.80 -1.23
C LYS A 81 -16.40 -9.11 -0.53
N PRO A 82 -15.64 -9.83 0.31
CA PRO A 82 -14.53 -9.24 1.01
C PRO A 82 -13.40 -8.83 0.05
N ILE A 83 -12.62 -7.82 0.44
CA ILE A 83 -11.33 -7.53 -0.19
C ILE A 83 -10.40 -8.70 0.13
N ARG A 84 -9.84 -9.33 -0.89
CA ARG A 84 -8.86 -10.40 -0.77
C ARG A 84 -7.44 -9.87 -0.96
N ILE A 85 -6.43 -10.57 -0.43
CA ILE A 85 -5.03 -10.17 -0.52
C ILE A 85 -4.59 -10.02 -1.99
N GLN A 86 -5.03 -10.90 -2.89
CA GLN A 86 -4.77 -10.76 -4.33
C GLN A 86 -5.25 -9.43 -4.92
N ASN A 87 -6.32 -8.83 -4.38
CA ASN A 87 -6.82 -7.53 -4.83
C ASN A 87 -5.87 -6.38 -4.48
N LEU A 88 -5.10 -6.52 -3.39
CA LEU A 88 -4.06 -5.56 -3.05
C LEU A 88 -2.89 -5.62 -4.03
N PHE A 89 -2.41 -6.82 -4.38
CA PHE A 89 -1.36 -7.01 -5.38
C PHE A 89 -1.72 -6.43 -6.74
N SER A 90 -2.93 -6.69 -7.20
CA SER A 90 -3.42 -6.27 -8.52
C SER A 90 -4.02 -4.87 -8.56
N MET A 91 -4.01 -4.12 -7.44
CA MET A 91 -4.68 -2.82 -7.32
C MET A 91 -6.15 -2.85 -7.75
N SER A 92 -6.83 -3.96 -7.46
CA SER A 92 -8.25 -4.16 -7.77
C SER A 92 -9.15 -4.18 -6.53
N ALA A 93 -8.66 -3.64 -5.39
CA ALA A 93 -9.43 -3.60 -4.16
C ALA A 93 -10.54 -2.54 -4.14
N GLY A 94 -10.52 -1.57 -5.07
CA GLY A 94 -11.44 -0.42 -5.07
C GLY A 94 -10.96 0.76 -4.24
N LEU A 95 -9.76 0.69 -3.67
CA LEU A 95 -9.11 1.82 -3.00
C LEU A 95 -8.67 2.89 -4.00
N THR A 96 -8.49 4.12 -3.52
CA THR A 96 -8.00 5.27 -4.31
C THR A 96 -6.58 5.66 -3.91
N TYR A 97 -5.96 6.56 -4.68
CA TYR A 97 -4.68 7.21 -4.35
C TYR A 97 -4.89 8.61 -3.74
N ASP A 98 -5.97 8.80 -2.99
CA ASP A 98 -6.32 10.08 -2.36
C ASP A 98 -5.60 10.25 -1.01
N ILE A 99 -4.32 10.63 -1.06
CA ILE A 99 -3.51 10.94 0.14
C ILE A 99 -3.95 12.26 0.80
N GLU A 100 -4.69 13.09 0.10
CA GLU A 100 -5.22 14.37 0.59
C GLU A 100 -6.57 14.21 1.31
N ASN A 101 -7.07 12.99 1.39
CA ASN A 101 -8.34 12.67 2.05
C ASN A 101 -8.38 13.21 3.49
N PRO A 102 -9.47 13.85 3.91
CA PRO A 102 -9.60 14.41 5.25
C PRO A 102 -9.28 13.42 6.38
N VAL A 103 -9.68 12.15 6.25
CA VAL A 103 -9.42 11.14 7.30
C VAL A 103 -7.93 10.80 7.42
N ILE A 104 -7.16 10.84 6.32
CA ILE A 104 -5.71 10.66 6.35
C ILE A 104 -5.05 11.90 6.95
N LYS A 105 -5.44 13.11 6.49
CA LYS A 105 -4.92 14.38 7.02
C LYS A 105 -5.14 14.52 8.52
N GLU A 106 -6.28 14.10 9.03
CA GLU A 106 -6.56 14.10 10.47
C GLU A 106 -5.57 13.24 11.24
N VAL A 107 -5.27 12.04 10.75
CA VAL A 107 -4.27 11.17 11.37
C VAL A 107 -2.88 11.79 11.29
N VAL A 108 -2.47 12.31 10.13
CA VAL A 108 -1.16 12.97 9.96
C VAL A 108 -1.03 14.17 10.93
N LYS A 109 -2.08 14.97 11.06
CA LYS A 109 -2.10 16.11 12.01
C LYS A 109 -2.01 15.64 13.46
N LYS A 110 -2.76 14.60 13.84
CA LYS A 110 -2.75 14.03 15.20
C LYS A 110 -1.36 13.58 15.64
N TYR A 111 -0.55 13.09 14.72
CA TYR A 111 0.81 12.59 14.97
C TYR A 111 1.92 13.55 14.48
N GLU A 112 1.61 14.85 14.33
CA GLU A 112 2.58 15.90 13.98
C GLU A 112 3.40 15.59 12.71
N GLY A 113 2.77 14.96 11.74
CA GLY A 113 3.40 14.60 10.45
C GLY A 113 4.09 13.23 10.41
N ASN A 114 4.14 12.50 11.52
CA ASN A 114 4.80 11.19 11.59
C ASN A 114 3.88 10.10 12.19
N PRO A 115 2.76 9.77 11.54
CA PRO A 115 1.83 8.77 12.05
C PRO A 115 2.41 7.35 11.95
N PRO A 116 2.13 6.48 12.94
CA PRO A 116 2.38 5.06 12.79
C PRO A 116 1.65 4.49 11.56
N THR A 117 2.31 3.64 10.78
CA THR A 117 1.74 3.03 9.56
C THR A 117 0.35 2.46 9.82
N ARG A 118 0.18 1.73 10.91
CA ARG A 118 -1.09 1.11 11.29
C ARG A 118 -2.26 2.10 11.42
N GLU A 119 -2.00 3.32 11.92
CA GLU A 119 -3.02 4.36 12.05
C GLU A 119 -3.42 4.95 10.68
N VAL A 120 -2.46 5.08 9.77
CA VAL A 120 -2.74 5.50 8.38
C VAL A 120 -3.60 4.44 7.69
N ILE A 121 -3.28 3.16 7.84
CA ILE A 121 -4.04 2.06 7.24
C ILE A 121 -5.47 1.99 7.81
N ARG A 122 -5.66 2.25 9.11
CA ARG A 122 -7.01 2.40 9.72
C ARG A 122 -7.79 3.58 9.13
N ALA A 123 -7.12 4.67 8.78
CA ALA A 123 -7.76 5.79 8.10
C ALA A 123 -8.17 5.42 6.66
N ILE A 124 -7.29 4.72 5.93
CA ILE A 124 -7.59 4.23 4.57
C ILE A 124 -8.82 3.29 4.58
N ALA A 125 -8.94 2.41 5.56
CA ALA A 125 -10.09 1.51 5.69
C ALA A 125 -11.44 2.23 5.89
N LYS A 126 -11.43 3.49 6.36
CA LYS A 126 -12.64 4.31 6.48
C LYS A 126 -13.05 4.99 5.17
N MET A 127 -12.15 5.01 4.18
CA MET A 127 -12.45 5.59 2.88
C MET A 127 -13.37 4.64 2.09
N PRO A 128 -14.45 5.15 1.47
CA PRO A 128 -15.30 4.30 0.66
C PRO A 128 -14.57 3.83 -0.60
N LEU A 129 -14.76 2.57 -0.94
CA LEU A 129 -14.27 2.02 -2.19
C LEU A 129 -15.03 2.63 -3.37
N ILE A 130 -14.36 2.80 -4.51
CA ILE A 130 -14.95 3.35 -5.73
C ILE A 130 -15.58 2.28 -6.63
N PHE A 131 -15.29 1.00 -6.37
CA PHE A 131 -15.91 -0.17 -7.00
C PHE A 131 -15.77 -1.40 -6.11
N GLU A 132 -16.56 -2.43 -6.39
CA GLU A 132 -16.49 -3.73 -5.72
C GLU A 132 -15.14 -4.41 -5.93
N PRO A 133 -14.56 -5.06 -4.89
CA PRO A 133 -13.27 -5.73 -5.01
C PRO A 133 -13.20 -6.70 -6.19
N GLY A 134 -12.19 -6.51 -7.05
CA GLY A 134 -11.95 -7.30 -8.25
C GLY A 134 -12.80 -6.91 -9.46
N ALA A 135 -13.59 -5.84 -9.42
CA ALA A 135 -14.40 -5.38 -10.54
C ALA A 135 -13.58 -4.58 -11.56
N ASN A 136 -12.65 -3.75 -11.10
CA ASN A 136 -11.82 -2.88 -11.93
C ASN A 136 -10.41 -2.76 -11.37
N PHE A 137 -9.56 -2.06 -12.09
CA PHE A 137 -8.23 -1.62 -11.67
C PHE A 137 -8.25 -0.12 -11.34
N GLU A 138 -7.62 0.24 -10.21
CA GLU A 138 -7.32 1.64 -9.89
C GLU A 138 -5.97 1.73 -9.21
N TYR A 139 -5.07 2.54 -9.75
CA TYR A 139 -3.79 2.82 -9.11
C TYR A 139 -4.02 3.50 -7.75
N SER A 140 -3.58 2.86 -6.67
CA SER A 140 -4.10 3.19 -5.34
C SER A 140 -3.10 2.91 -4.21
N LEU A 141 -3.56 3.11 -2.97
CA LEU A 141 -2.84 2.79 -1.74
C LEU A 141 -2.87 1.29 -1.38
N CYS A 142 -3.21 0.42 -2.33
CA CYS A 142 -3.26 -1.03 -2.11
C CYS A 142 -1.93 -1.60 -1.59
N HIS A 143 -0.80 -1.14 -2.12
CA HIS A 143 0.51 -1.66 -1.71
C HIS A 143 0.95 -1.14 -0.33
N ASP A 144 0.44 0.00 0.11
CA ASP A 144 0.62 0.50 1.48
C ASP A 144 -0.13 -0.39 2.46
N VAL A 145 -1.37 -0.77 2.13
CA VAL A 145 -2.16 -1.75 2.89
C VAL A 145 -1.47 -3.12 2.89
N LEU A 146 -0.94 -3.56 1.74
CA LEU A 146 -0.23 -4.83 1.60
C LEU A 146 1.02 -4.88 2.50
N ALA A 147 1.82 -3.81 2.54
CA ALA A 147 2.99 -3.73 3.40
C ALA A 147 2.61 -3.87 4.89
N CYS A 148 1.58 -3.17 5.33
CA CYS A 148 1.07 -3.28 6.69
C CYS A 148 0.51 -4.68 7.00
N LEU A 149 -0.16 -5.32 6.04
CA LEU A 149 -0.65 -6.69 6.18
C LEU A 149 0.51 -7.68 6.38
N VAL A 150 1.58 -7.54 5.58
CA VAL A 150 2.79 -8.37 5.74
C VAL A 150 3.38 -8.17 7.13
N GLU A 151 3.53 -6.92 7.60
CA GLU A 151 4.03 -6.61 8.94
C GLU A 151 3.24 -7.33 10.03
N VAL A 152 1.91 -7.33 9.94
CA VAL A 152 1.04 -8.04 10.89
C VAL A 152 1.18 -9.56 10.75
N ALA A 153 1.23 -10.08 9.54
CA ALA A 153 1.29 -11.51 9.28
C ALA A 153 2.61 -12.14 9.77
N VAL A 154 3.73 -11.45 9.54
CA VAL A 154 5.07 -11.96 9.92
C VAL A 154 5.47 -11.57 11.35
N GLY A 155 4.76 -10.63 11.99
CA GLY A 155 5.03 -10.19 13.37
C GLY A 155 6.29 -9.34 13.53
N MET A 156 6.76 -8.65 12.47
CA MET A 156 7.90 -7.72 12.54
C MET A 156 7.70 -6.52 11.61
N PRO A 157 8.41 -5.39 11.84
CA PRO A 157 8.33 -4.22 10.97
C PRO A 157 8.63 -4.57 9.51
N PHE A 158 7.83 -4.03 8.59
CA PHE A 158 7.92 -4.35 7.17
C PHE A 158 9.33 -4.14 6.61
N TYR A 159 9.98 -3.02 6.96
CA TYR A 159 11.33 -2.71 6.45
C TYR A 159 12.40 -3.70 6.92
N GLU A 160 12.25 -4.25 8.13
CA GLU A 160 13.16 -5.29 8.64
C GLU A 160 12.96 -6.61 7.89
N TYR A 161 11.70 -6.99 7.66
CA TYR A 161 11.40 -8.18 6.90
C TYR A 161 11.87 -8.05 5.45
N ALA A 162 11.58 -6.92 4.78
CA ALA A 162 12.04 -6.66 3.42
C ALA A 162 13.57 -6.76 3.31
N LYS A 163 14.30 -6.11 4.23
CA LYS A 163 15.78 -6.18 4.27
C LYS A 163 16.33 -7.58 4.50
N LYS A 164 15.55 -8.44 5.15
CA LYS A 164 15.95 -9.83 5.41
C LYS A 164 15.80 -10.72 4.18
N VAL A 165 14.80 -10.44 3.32
CA VAL A 165 14.37 -11.38 2.27
C VAL A 165 14.64 -10.90 0.84
N ILE A 166 14.92 -9.60 0.65
CA ILE A 166 15.28 -8.96 -0.60
C ILE A 166 16.74 -8.47 -0.51
#